data_3ee29f136ae5bded4417978efd9bed1d
#
_entry.id   3ee29f136ae5bded4417978efd9bed1d
#
_cell.length_a   1.000
_cell.length_b   1.000
_cell.length_c   1.000
_cell.angle_alpha   90.00
_cell.angle_beta   90.00
_cell.angle_gamma   90.00
#
_symmetry.space_group_name_H-M   'P 1'
#
loop_
_entity.id
_entity.type
_entity.pdbx_description
1 polymer ?
#
loop_
_entity_poly.entity_id
_entity_poly.type
_entity_poly.pdbx_seq_one_letter_code
_entity_poly.pdbx_strand_id
1 'polypeptide(L)' 'LPSAQGKGVGKILIDYIATEARKQGSLTLCLNVNRFNKAITFYEKMGFSIISEVNIELEYGYLMEDYVMERPV' A
#
# COMPACT_ATOMS: atom_id res chain seq x y z
N LEU A 1 -5.65 16.33 10.47
CA LEU A 1 -7.01 16.80 10.75
C LEU A 1 -8.01 15.68 10.57
N PRO A 2 -8.89 15.48 11.54
CA PRO A 2 -9.81 14.35 11.48
C PRO A 2 -10.67 14.32 10.22
N SER A 3 -11.20 15.44 9.83
CA SER A 3 -12.05 15.52 8.65
C SER A 3 -11.33 15.23 7.36
N ALA A 4 -10.03 15.38 7.34
CA ALA A 4 -9.21 15.15 6.16
C ALA A 4 -8.61 13.76 6.13
N GLN A 5 -8.73 13.02 7.22
CA GLN A 5 -8.13 11.70 7.31
C GLN A 5 -8.78 10.72 6.35
N GLY A 6 -7.94 9.97 5.68
CA GLY A 6 -8.36 8.83 4.90
C GLY A 6 -9.01 9.13 3.57
N LYS A 7 -9.38 10.36 3.27
CA LYS A 7 -10.00 10.65 1.98
C LYS A 7 -9.16 11.57 1.13
N GLY A 8 -9.14 12.85 1.44
CA GLY A 8 -8.35 13.78 0.65
C GLY A 8 -6.86 13.67 0.89
N VAL A 9 -6.47 13.57 2.15
CA VAL A 9 -5.06 13.55 2.53
C VAL A 9 -4.36 12.30 2.03
N GLY A 10 -5.01 11.14 2.17
CA GLY A 10 -4.42 9.88 1.71
C GLY A 10 -4.14 9.88 0.22
N LYS A 11 -5.09 10.39 -0.57
CA LYS A 11 -4.91 10.50 -2.01
C LYS A 11 -3.79 11.46 -2.36
N ILE A 12 -3.74 12.61 -1.71
CA ILE A 12 -2.70 13.61 -1.95
C ILE A 12 -1.32 13.04 -1.65
N LEU A 13 -1.19 12.30 -0.54
CA LEU A 13 0.08 11.68 -0.19
C LEU A 13 0.54 10.67 -1.23
N ILE A 14 -0.37 9.82 -1.68
CA ILE A 14 -0.02 8.81 -2.68
C ILE A 14 0.35 9.47 -4.00
N ASP A 15 -0.39 10.49 -4.42
CA ASP A 15 -0.08 11.23 -5.64
C ASP A 15 1.28 11.92 -5.53
N TYR A 16 1.60 12.48 -4.37
CA TYR A 16 2.90 13.09 -4.13
C TYR A 16 4.02 12.06 -4.22
N ILE A 17 3.85 10.93 -3.56
CA ILE A 17 4.86 9.87 -3.58
C ILE A 17 5.06 9.34 -5.00
N ALA A 18 3.98 9.17 -5.75
CA ALA A 18 4.05 8.71 -7.14
C ALA A 18 4.81 9.72 -8.00
N THR A 19 4.55 11.01 -7.81
CA THR A 19 5.26 12.06 -8.55
C THR A 19 6.75 12.05 -8.24
N GLU A 20 7.12 11.94 -6.97
CA GLU A 20 8.52 11.89 -6.58
C GLU A 20 9.21 10.63 -7.09
N ALA A 21 8.54 9.49 -7.02
CA ALA A 21 9.09 8.24 -7.54
C ALA A 21 9.34 8.33 -9.04
N ARG A 22 8.41 8.95 -9.77
CA ARG A 22 8.57 9.14 -11.22
C ARG A 22 9.77 10.01 -11.55
N LYS A 23 9.97 11.07 -10.78
CA LYS A 23 11.14 11.95 -10.95
C LYS A 23 12.44 11.20 -10.74
N GLN A 24 12.45 10.20 -9.89
CA GLN A 24 13.63 9.40 -9.61
C GLN A 24 13.78 8.21 -10.57
N GLY A 25 12.92 8.09 -11.55
CA GLY A 25 12.99 7.03 -12.54
C GLY A 25 12.31 5.73 -12.14
N SER A 26 11.58 5.72 -11.06
CA SER A 26 10.82 4.54 -10.65
C SER A 26 9.62 4.33 -11.57
N LEU A 27 9.30 3.07 -11.84
CA LEU A 27 8.18 2.71 -12.71
C LEU A 27 6.95 2.30 -11.91
N THR A 28 7.13 1.84 -10.69
CA THR A 28 6.05 1.33 -9.85
C THR A 28 6.22 1.75 -8.40
N LEU A 29 5.10 1.79 -7.70
CA LEU A 29 5.07 1.91 -6.25
C LEU A 29 4.67 0.57 -5.67
N CYS A 30 5.37 0.11 -4.64
CA CYS A 30 5.07 -1.13 -3.95
C CYS A 30 4.86 -0.85 -2.47
N LEU A 31 3.97 -1.60 -1.86
CA LEU A 31 3.78 -1.56 -0.42
C LEU A 31 3.37 -2.93 0.10
N ASN A 32 3.63 -3.15 1.38
CA ASN A 32 3.18 -4.33 2.07
C ASN A 32 2.06 -3.92 3.02
N VAL A 33 1.00 -4.72 3.07
CA VAL A 33 -0.13 -4.45 3.94
C VAL A 33 -0.62 -5.77 4.51
N ASN A 34 -0.92 -5.77 5.82
CA ASN A 34 -1.48 -6.97 6.45
C ASN A 34 -2.82 -7.32 5.79
N ARG A 35 -3.06 -8.61 5.56
CA ARG A 35 -4.26 -9.08 4.84
C ARG A 35 -5.56 -8.70 5.53
N PHE A 36 -5.54 -8.44 6.83
CA PHE A 36 -6.72 -8.05 7.58
C PHE A 36 -6.86 -6.54 7.72
N ASN A 37 -5.98 -5.78 7.10
CA ASN A 37 -6.01 -4.33 7.19
C ASN A 37 -7.11 -3.76 6.29
N LYS A 38 -7.97 -2.96 6.89
CA LYS A 38 -9.09 -2.34 6.15
C LYS A 38 -8.62 -1.36 5.08
N ALA A 39 -7.39 -0.90 5.16
CA ALA A 39 -6.83 0.02 4.18
C ALA A 39 -6.61 -0.63 2.81
N ILE A 40 -6.69 -1.95 2.70
CA ILE A 40 -6.56 -2.63 1.42
C ILE A 40 -7.54 -2.07 0.39
N THR A 41 -8.80 -1.88 0.80
CA THR A 41 -9.82 -1.32 -0.08
C THR A 41 -9.44 0.08 -0.54
N PHE A 42 -8.88 0.88 0.35
CA PHE A 42 -8.40 2.22 0.01
C PHE A 42 -7.30 2.15 -1.03
N TYR A 43 -6.31 1.27 -0.84
CA TYR A 43 -5.21 1.14 -1.79
C TYR A 43 -5.71 0.65 -3.15
N GLU A 44 -6.67 -0.27 -3.17
CA GLU A 44 -7.26 -0.73 -4.42
C GLU A 44 -7.92 0.42 -5.18
N LYS A 45 -8.63 1.30 -4.47
CA LYS A 45 -9.23 2.49 -5.07
C LYS A 45 -8.18 3.47 -5.60
N MET A 46 -6.99 3.43 -5.04
CA MET A 46 -5.89 4.28 -5.48
C MET A 46 -5.09 3.67 -6.64
N GLY A 47 -5.52 2.53 -7.15
CA GLY A 47 -4.89 1.89 -8.29
C GLY A 47 -3.90 0.80 -7.95
N PHE A 48 -3.75 0.46 -6.68
CA PHE A 48 -2.89 -0.64 -6.28
C PHE A 48 -3.59 -1.98 -6.52
N SER A 49 -2.81 -2.98 -6.87
CA SER A 49 -3.29 -4.35 -7.06
C SER A 49 -2.44 -5.29 -6.21
N ILE A 50 -3.08 -6.33 -5.70
CA ILE A 50 -2.36 -7.37 -4.96
C ILE A 50 -1.61 -8.22 -5.98
N ILE A 51 -0.29 -8.25 -5.85
CA ILE A 51 0.55 -9.02 -6.77
C ILE A 51 1.16 -10.26 -6.12
N SER A 52 1.16 -10.33 -4.80
CA SER A 52 1.78 -11.44 -4.09
C SER A 52 1.24 -11.51 -2.67
N GLU A 53 1.33 -12.69 -2.09
CA GLU A 53 1.08 -12.91 -0.66
C GLU A 53 2.39 -13.31 -0.01
N VAL A 54 2.62 -12.77 1.19
CA VAL A 54 3.77 -13.13 2.00
C VAL A 54 3.24 -13.73 3.29
N ASN A 55 3.54 -15.00 3.51
CA ASN A 55 3.16 -15.69 4.74
C ASN A 55 4.45 -16.15 5.41
N ILE A 56 4.80 -15.47 6.49
CA ILE A 56 6.01 -15.79 7.24
C ILE A 56 5.60 -16.33 8.59
N GLU A 57 6.02 -17.56 8.87
CA GLU A 57 5.82 -18.15 10.17
C GLU A 57 6.90 -17.62 11.12
N LEU A 58 6.44 -16.94 12.16
CA LEU A 58 7.34 -16.40 13.18
C LEU A 58 7.42 -17.38 14.33
N GLU A 59 8.37 -17.14 15.25
CA GLU A 59 8.51 -17.95 16.45
C GLU A 59 7.23 -17.92 17.28
N TYR A 60 7.00 -18.97 18.03
CA TYR A 60 5.86 -19.10 18.95
C TYR A 60 4.50 -19.17 18.25
N GLY A 61 4.48 -19.61 17.01
CA GLY A 61 3.21 -19.83 16.31
C GLY A 61 2.58 -18.56 15.73
N TYR A 62 3.27 -17.45 15.72
CA TYR A 62 2.77 -16.25 15.08
C TYR A 62 2.98 -16.32 13.57
N LEU A 63 1.99 -15.84 12.83
CA LEU A 63 2.08 -15.73 11.38
C LEU A 63 2.07 -14.28 10.97
N MET A 64 2.94 -13.96 10.03
CA MET A 64 2.92 -12.66 9.37
C MET A 64 2.28 -12.88 8.00
N GLU A 65 1.07 -12.35 7.84
CA GLU A 65 0.27 -12.56 6.64
C GLU A 65 0.05 -11.23 5.96
N ASP A 66 0.90 -10.94 4.97
CA ASP A 66 0.85 -9.67 4.26
C ASP A 66 0.58 -9.86 2.78
N TYR A 67 -0.06 -8.87 2.19
CA TYR A 67 -0.12 -8.74 0.73
C TYR A 67 0.93 -7.73 0.29
N VAL A 68 1.55 -8.01 -0.86
CA VAL A 68 2.34 -7.02 -1.56
C VAL A 68 1.45 -6.40 -2.61
N MET A 69 1.30 -5.09 -2.56
CA MET A 69 0.48 -4.34 -3.51
C MET A 69 1.36 -3.42 -4.33
N GLU A 70 0.97 -3.20 -5.58
CA GLU A 70 1.75 -2.43 -6.53
C GLU A 70 0.84 -1.60 -7.42
N ARG A 71 1.33 -0.44 -7.82
CA ARG A 71 0.69 0.37 -8.87
C ARG A 71 1.76 1.05 -9.71
N PRO A 72 1.49 1.31 -10.99
CA PRO A 72 2.40 2.12 -11.81
C PRO A 72 2.41 3.57 -11.32
N VAL A 73 3.54 4.21 -11.46
CA VAL A 73 3.67 5.63 -11.08
C VAL A 73 3.20 6.58 -12.18
#